data_288afb01c6589350e385238a07f27440
#
_entry.id   288afb01c6589350e385238a07f27440
#
_cell.length_a   1.000
_cell.length_b   1.000
_cell.length_c   1.000
_cell.angle_alpha   90.00
_cell.angle_beta   90.00
_cell.angle_gamma   90.00
#
_symmetry.space_group_name_H-M   'P 1'
#
loop_
_entity.id
_entity.type
_entity.pdbx_description
1 polymer ?
#
loop_
_entity_poly.entity_id
_entity_poly.type
_entity_poly.pdbx_seq_one_letter_code
_entity_poly.pdbx_strand_id
1 'polypeptide(L)'
;FSNYVKSKFKIQSFLIKNGSLHISSIERRRYSTLINTHNKNINTISNMNFHNKIFGFDINLLNEYFTKSIISYCKFDFNRSKKLKNLPFRNELIENTSHIKIINDSKSTNLENSIIKINQINLKKKIIILGGNPKKSNVKKNIIKNSLILIFGPNRFRINKRIEYINSKFFTFVDLENLFKFLKVIVHQSKWDVILFSPGGESFDQFKDYSHRGKVFNNYIKKFKI
;
A
#
# COMPACT_ATOMS: atom_id res chain seq x y z
N PHE A 1 -16.18 -9.10 4.16
CA PHE A 1 -16.05 -7.75 3.57
C PHE A 1 -17.26 -6.88 3.90
N SER A 2 -18.49 -7.38 3.68
CA SER A 2 -19.73 -6.64 3.97
C SER A 2 -19.82 -6.14 5.42
N ASN A 3 -19.52 -6.99 6.41
CA ASN A 3 -19.55 -6.60 7.82
C ASN A 3 -18.50 -5.53 8.17
N TYR A 4 -17.32 -5.59 7.56
CA TYR A 4 -16.30 -4.57 7.74
C TYR A 4 -16.76 -3.20 7.21
N VAL A 5 -17.35 -3.18 6.01
CA VAL A 5 -17.88 -1.94 5.41
C VAL A 5 -19.02 -1.38 6.26
N LYS A 6 -19.98 -2.23 6.67
CA LYS A 6 -21.07 -1.84 7.58
C LYS A 6 -20.54 -1.24 8.88
N SER A 7 -19.49 -1.85 9.48
CA SER A 7 -18.86 -1.32 10.70
C SER A 7 -18.25 0.07 10.49
N LYS A 8 -17.65 0.32 9.32
CA LYS A 8 -17.11 1.65 9.00
C LYS A 8 -18.21 2.70 8.85
N PHE A 9 -19.33 2.33 8.24
CA PHE A 9 -20.46 3.26 8.08
C PHE A 9 -21.27 3.50 9.36
N LYS A 10 -21.10 2.67 10.41
CA LYS A 10 -21.67 2.96 11.74
C LYS A 10 -21.23 4.30 12.32
N ILE A 11 -20.09 4.85 11.86
CA ILE A 11 -19.65 6.19 12.28
C ILE A 11 -20.74 7.26 12.09
N GLN A 12 -21.65 7.08 11.13
CA GLN A 12 -22.76 7.99 10.87
C GLN A 12 -23.68 8.14 12.11
N SER A 13 -23.86 7.08 12.90
CA SER A 13 -24.71 7.09 14.09
C SER A 13 -24.09 7.83 15.27
N PHE A 14 -22.77 8.13 15.19
CA PHE A 14 -22.04 8.88 16.21
C PHE A 14 -21.84 10.36 15.84
N LEU A 15 -22.37 10.79 14.69
CA LEU A 15 -22.30 12.21 14.33
C LEU A 15 -23.18 13.04 15.27
N ILE A 16 -22.56 14.01 15.93
CA ILE A 16 -23.25 15.04 16.70
C ILE A 16 -24.04 15.95 15.76
N LYS A 17 -24.96 16.77 16.31
CA LYS A 17 -25.86 17.65 15.55
C LYS A 17 -25.17 18.48 14.46
N ASN A 18 -23.93 18.92 14.69
CA ASN A 18 -23.12 19.69 13.74
C ASN A 18 -21.95 18.90 13.15
N GLY A 19 -21.87 17.61 13.39
CA GLY A 19 -20.83 16.75 12.81
C GLY A 19 -21.10 16.47 11.33
N SER A 20 -20.05 16.19 10.56
CA SER A 20 -20.18 15.83 9.15
C SER A 20 -19.36 14.59 8.80
N LEU A 21 -19.83 13.83 7.83
CA LEU A 21 -19.12 12.73 7.21
C LEU A 21 -18.64 13.14 5.83
N HIS A 22 -17.34 13.06 5.62
CA HIS A 22 -16.72 13.31 4.31
C HIS A 22 -16.45 11.98 3.62
N ILE A 23 -16.97 11.81 2.41
CA ILE A 23 -16.87 10.58 1.64
C ILE A 23 -16.57 10.89 0.18
N SER A 24 -15.77 10.03 -0.48
CA SER A 24 -15.52 10.19 -1.90
C SER A 24 -16.78 9.90 -2.74
N SER A 25 -16.89 10.54 -3.90
CA SER A 25 -18.02 10.31 -4.82
C SER A 25 -18.10 8.86 -5.31
N ILE A 26 -16.95 8.17 -5.42
CA ILE A 26 -16.89 6.75 -5.81
C ILE A 26 -17.48 5.88 -4.71
N GLU A 27 -17.06 6.08 -3.46
CA GLU A 27 -17.55 5.29 -2.34
C GLU A 27 -19.00 5.62 -2.02
N ARG A 28 -19.43 6.87 -2.18
CA ARG A 28 -20.84 7.25 -2.04
C ARG A 28 -21.73 6.47 -3.01
N ARG A 29 -21.31 6.33 -4.28
CA ARG A 29 -22.03 5.52 -5.27
C ARG A 29 -22.00 4.03 -4.92
N ARG A 30 -20.81 3.51 -4.60
CA ARG A 30 -20.60 2.09 -4.31
C ARG A 30 -21.39 1.60 -3.09
N TYR A 31 -21.56 2.44 -2.09
CA TYR A 31 -22.20 2.11 -0.81
C TYR A 31 -23.45 2.94 -0.52
N SER A 32 -24.16 3.35 -1.55
CA SER A 32 -25.35 4.21 -1.44
C SER A 32 -26.40 3.67 -0.47
N THR A 33 -26.59 2.34 -0.44
CA THR A 33 -27.54 1.67 0.47
C THR A 33 -27.13 1.69 1.96
N LEU A 34 -25.85 1.96 2.25
CA LEU A 34 -25.33 2.05 3.63
C LEU A 34 -25.23 3.49 4.13
N ILE A 35 -25.44 4.45 3.24
CA ILE A 35 -25.39 5.87 3.56
C ILE A 35 -26.79 6.31 3.97
N ASN A 36 -26.94 6.81 5.19
CA ASN A 36 -28.21 7.37 5.63
C ASN A 36 -28.44 8.72 4.92
N THR A 37 -29.30 8.71 3.90
CA THR A 37 -29.63 9.89 3.08
C THR A 37 -30.37 10.98 3.85
N HIS A 38 -30.97 10.65 4.99
CA HIS A 38 -31.61 11.64 5.87
C HIS A 38 -30.59 12.47 6.67
N ASN A 39 -29.34 12.05 6.72
CA ASN A 39 -28.29 12.81 7.38
C ASN A 39 -27.76 13.91 6.45
N LYS A 40 -28.22 15.13 6.65
CA LYS A 40 -27.85 16.31 5.85
C LYS A 40 -26.36 16.68 5.94
N ASN A 41 -25.61 16.08 6.85
CA ASN A 41 -24.20 16.39 7.11
C ASN A 41 -23.23 15.46 6.36
N ILE A 42 -23.66 14.86 5.25
CA ILE A 42 -22.77 14.04 4.39
C ILE A 42 -22.21 14.90 3.26
N ASN A 43 -20.94 15.25 3.36
CA ASN A 43 -20.23 15.99 2.33
C ASN A 43 -19.58 15.02 1.34
N THR A 44 -19.91 15.18 0.07
CA THR A 44 -19.29 14.40 -1.00
C THR A 44 -18.12 15.16 -1.56
N ILE A 45 -16.95 14.53 -1.48
CA ILE A 45 -15.75 15.02 -2.12
C ILE A 45 -15.74 14.50 -3.55
N SER A 46 -15.91 15.39 -4.52
CA SER A 46 -15.94 15.03 -5.93
C SER A 46 -14.52 14.68 -6.42
N ASN A 47 -14.39 13.52 -7.03
CA ASN A 47 -13.14 13.05 -7.61
C ASN A 47 -12.99 13.48 -9.08
N MET A 48 -13.59 14.57 -9.49
CA MET A 48 -13.67 14.93 -10.91
C MET A 48 -12.31 14.96 -11.64
N ASN A 49 -11.23 15.28 -10.94
CA ASN A 49 -9.88 15.29 -11.52
C ASN A 49 -9.11 13.98 -11.37
N PHE A 50 -9.65 12.97 -10.66
CA PHE A 50 -8.98 11.71 -10.43
C PHE A 50 -9.37 10.61 -11.42
N HIS A 51 -10.50 10.72 -12.12
CA HIS A 51 -10.94 9.70 -13.07
C HIS A 51 -9.98 9.51 -14.25
N ASN A 52 -9.29 10.55 -14.67
CA ASN A 52 -8.34 10.48 -15.78
C ASN A 52 -6.91 10.05 -15.37
N LYS A 53 -6.64 9.86 -14.07
CA LYS A 53 -5.35 9.44 -13.52
C LYS A 53 -5.42 8.16 -12.69
N ILE A 54 -6.46 7.34 -12.84
CA ILE A 54 -6.70 6.16 -12.00
C ILE A 54 -5.57 5.10 -12.11
N PHE A 55 -4.77 5.13 -13.15
CA PHE A 55 -3.61 4.25 -13.32
C PHE A 55 -2.27 4.85 -12.83
N GLY A 56 -2.28 6.06 -12.29
CA GLY A 56 -1.12 6.72 -11.67
C GLY A 56 -1.48 7.40 -10.35
N PHE A 57 -2.33 6.78 -9.55
CA PHE A 57 -2.94 7.35 -8.37
C PHE A 57 -1.93 7.46 -7.22
N ASP A 58 -1.53 8.67 -6.88
CA ASP A 58 -0.78 8.94 -5.66
C ASP A 58 -1.77 9.02 -4.47
N ILE A 59 -1.75 8.00 -3.63
CA ILE A 59 -2.58 7.94 -2.42
C ILE A 59 -2.30 9.11 -1.47
N ASN A 60 -1.12 9.70 -1.54
CA ASN A 60 -0.75 10.85 -0.73
C ASN A 60 -1.49 12.10 -1.19
N LEU A 61 -1.67 12.28 -2.50
CA LEU A 61 -2.49 13.37 -3.06
C LEU A 61 -3.96 13.25 -2.64
N LEU A 62 -4.51 12.04 -2.61
CA LEU A 62 -5.87 11.82 -2.13
C LEU A 62 -5.99 12.17 -0.65
N ASN A 63 -5.07 11.69 0.18
CA ASN A 63 -5.06 11.99 1.60
C ASN A 63 -4.90 13.50 1.85
N GLU A 64 -4.05 14.18 1.09
CA GLU A 64 -3.88 15.63 1.16
C GLU A 64 -5.17 16.37 0.78
N TYR A 65 -5.84 15.93 -0.28
CA TYR A 65 -7.10 16.50 -0.72
C TYR A 65 -8.20 16.34 0.34
N PHE A 66 -8.34 15.14 0.93
CA PHE A 66 -9.28 14.90 2.03
C PHE A 66 -8.96 15.78 3.24
N THR A 67 -7.68 15.87 3.59
CA THR A 67 -7.22 16.72 4.71
C THR A 67 -7.58 18.17 4.47
N LYS A 68 -7.29 18.73 3.29
CA LYS A 68 -7.63 20.10 2.92
C LYS A 68 -9.13 20.34 2.97
N SER A 69 -9.94 19.41 2.47
CA SER A 69 -11.40 19.52 2.50
C SER A 69 -11.95 19.54 3.93
N ILE A 70 -11.42 18.71 4.83
CA ILE A 70 -11.82 18.68 6.24
C ILE A 70 -11.43 19.98 6.94
N ILE A 71 -10.20 20.45 6.72
CA ILE A 71 -9.68 21.69 7.31
C ILE A 71 -10.53 22.90 6.86
N SER A 72 -10.82 22.99 5.56
CA SER A 72 -11.69 24.04 5.00
C SER A 72 -13.09 24.00 5.61
N TYR A 73 -13.66 22.80 5.76
CA TYR A 73 -14.95 22.62 6.41
C TYR A 73 -14.95 23.07 7.87
N CYS A 74 -13.89 22.76 8.60
CA CYS A 74 -13.72 23.15 10.00
C CYS A 74 -13.36 24.64 10.16
N LYS A 75 -13.23 25.40 9.07
CA LYS A 75 -12.80 26.81 9.05
C LYS A 75 -11.47 27.05 9.76
N PHE A 76 -10.59 26.06 9.79
CA PHE A 76 -9.22 26.26 10.24
C PHE A 76 -8.42 26.97 9.16
N ASP A 77 -7.67 27.97 9.56
CA ASP A 77 -6.73 28.65 8.65
C ASP A 77 -5.54 27.71 8.37
N PHE A 78 -5.55 27.13 7.17
CA PHE A 78 -4.45 26.27 6.71
C PHE A 78 -3.37 27.12 6.06
N ASN A 79 -2.86 28.09 6.79
CA ASN A 79 -1.92 29.07 6.27
C ASN A 79 -0.47 28.60 6.25
N ARG A 80 -0.18 27.31 6.22
CA ARG A 80 1.17 26.80 5.93
C ARG A 80 1.08 25.43 5.31
N SER A 81 1.39 25.34 4.03
CA SER A 81 1.76 24.13 3.32
C SER A 81 3.05 23.49 3.91
N LYS A 82 3.01 23.09 5.18
CA LYS A 82 3.97 22.08 5.65
C LYS A 82 3.63 20.84 4.86
N LYS A 83 4.48 20.46 3.90
CA LYS A 83 4.44 19.18 3.24
C LYS A 83 4.15 18.12 4.30
N LEU A 84 3.00 17.44 4.21
CA LEU A 84 2.66 16.37 5.12
C LEU A 84 3.82 15.37 5.06
N LYS A 85 4.48 15.15 6.18
CA LYS A 85 5.56 14.14 6.24
C LYS A 85 4.95 12.79 5.96
N ASN A 86 5.52 12.06 5.03
CA ASN A 86 5.14 10.68 4.80
C ASN A 86 5.28 9.89 6.10
N LEU A 87 4.27 9.09 6.41
CA LEU A 87 4.33 8.19 7.56
C LEU A 87 5.39 7.11 7.27
N PRO A 88 6.18 6.72 8.28
CA PRO A 88 7.17 5.66 8.13
C PRO A 88 6.54 4.38 7.56
N PHE A 89 7.30 3.67 6.74
CA PHE A 89 6.92 2.38 6.14
C PHE A 89 5.69 2.45 5.22
N ARG A 90 5.37 3.65 4.70
CA ARG A 90 4.34 3.86 3.66
C ARG A 90 4.96 4.50 2.43
N ASN A 91 5.39 3.71 1.47
CA ASN A 91 6.19 4.14 0.32
C ASN A 91 7.40 4.99 0.73
N GLU A 92 7.99 4.65 1.85
CA GLU A 92 9.15 5.34 2.39
C GLU A 92 10.36 5.08 1.48
N LEU A 93 10.92 6.13 0.92
CA LEU A 93 12.15 6.03 0.15
C LEU A 93 13.31 5.92 1.13
N ILE A 94 13.98 4.75 1.15
CA ILE A 94 15.11 4.45 2.02
C ILE A 94 16.42 4.89 1.38
N GLU A 95 16.57 4.55 0.11
CA GLU A 95 17.78 4.82 -0.68
C GLU A 95 17.36 5.32 -2.06
N ASN A 96 18.07 6.30 -2.56
CA ASN A 96 17.86 6.86 -3.90
C ASN A 96 19.22 7.23 -4.50
N THR A 97 19.95 6.22 -4.91
CA THR A 97 21.22 6.42 -5.62
C THR A 97 20.97 6.56 -7.13
N SER A 98 22.00 6.92 -7.88
CA SER A 98 21.96 6.91 -9.35
C SER A 98 21.69 5.52 -9.94
N HIS A 99 21.81 4.46 -9.13
CA HIS A 99 21.77 3.09 -9.58
C HIS A 99 20.49 2.34 -9.18
N ILE A 100 19.90 2.67 -8.01
CA ILE A 100 18.75 1.92 -7.49
C ILE A 100 17.92 2.77 -6.53
N LYS A 101 16.60 2.60 -6.59
CA LYS A 101 15.65 3.13 -5.60
C LYS A 101 15.19 2.03 -4.68
N ILE A 102 15.27 2.24 -3.37
CA ILE A 102 14.81 1.27 -2.37
C ILE A 102 13.62 1.87 -1.62
N ILE A 103 12.48 1.20 -1.72
CA ILE A 103 11.22 1.68 -1.17
C ILE A 103 10.69 0.69 -0.14
N ASN A 104 10.43 1.18 1.08
CA ASN A 104 9.80 0.42 2.15
C ASN A 104 8.31 0.77 2.24
N ASP A 105 7.47 -0.20 1.94
CA ASP A 105 6.02 -0.12 2.07
C ASP A 105 5.50 -1.25 2.97
N SER A 106 6.17 -1.48 4.09
CA SER A 106 5.80 -2.53 5.05
C SER A 106 4.37 -2.40 5.57
N LYS A 107 3.76 -1.21 5.51
CA LYS A 107 2.35 -0.97 5.85
C LYS A 107 1.39 -1.64 4.86
N SER A 108 1.82 -2.07 3.71
CA SER A 108 0.98 -2.83 2.78
C SER A 108 0.69 -4.22 3.35
N THR A 109 -0.54 -4.41 3.81
CA THR A 109 -1.04 -5.64 4.46
C THR A 109 -2.17 -6.31 3.66
N ASN A 110 -2.37 -5.86 2.42
CA ASN A 110 -3.33 -6.42 1.48
C ASN A 110 -2.63 -6.72 0.15
N LEU A 111 -2.69 -7.97 -0.29
CA LEU A 111 -1.96 -8.46 -1.46
C LEU A 111 -2.44 -7.80 -2.75
N GLU A 112 -3.73 -7.61 -2.92
CA GLU A 112 -4.32 -6.99 -4.11
C GLU A 112 -3.83 -5.55 -4.27
N ASN A 113 -3.82 -4.78 -3.17
CA ASN A 113 -3.33 -3.40 -3.17
C ASN A 113 -1.82 -3.33 -3.48
N SER A 114 -1.02 -4.26 -2.93
CA SER A 114 0.40 -4.35 -3.27
C SER A 114 0.59 -4.60 -4.76
N ILE A 115 -0.16 -5.52 -5.35
CA ILE A 115 -0.04 -5.90 -6.75
C ILE A 115 -0.50 -4.77 -7.69
N ILE A 116 -1.58 -4.06 -7.36
CA ILE A 116 -1.99 -2.87 -8.10
C ILE A 116 -0.83 -1.85 -8.13
N LYS A 117 -0.22 -1.58 -6.98
CA LYS A 117 0.92 -0.67 -6.87
C LYS A 117 2.13 -1.14 -7.70
N ILE A 118 2.48 -2.42 -7.61
CA ILE A 118 3.59 -3.03 -8.35
C ILE A 118 3.43 -2.81 -9.86
N ASN A 119 2.22 -3.04 -10.36
CA ASN A 119 1.92 -2.90 -11.78
C ASN A 119 1.88 -1.43 -12.26
N GLN A 120 1.72 -0.48 -11.34
CA GLN A 120 1.77 0.95 -11.63
C GLN A 120 3.20 1.50 -11.75
N ILE A 121 4.20 0.76 -11.24
CA ILE A 121 5.61 1.16 -11.35
C ILE A 121 6.08 0.97 -12.79
N ASN A 122 6.25 2.09 -13.51
CA ASN A 122 6.73 2.09 -14.90
C ASN A 122 8.27 2.11 -14.95
N LEU A 123 8.90 1.07 -14.41
CA LEU A 123 10.33 0.82 -14.46
C LEU A 123 10.57 -0.58 -15.03
N LYS A 124 11.68 -0.75 -15.77
CA LYS A 124 11.93 -2.00 -16.50
C LYS A 124 12.46 -3.12 -15.60
N LYS A 125 13.37 -2.81 -14.67
CA LYS A 125 14.05 -3.80 -13.83
C LYS A 125 13.63 -3.64 -12.37
N LYS A 126 12.62 -4.41 -11.97
CA LYS A 126 11.99 -4.32 -10.65
C LYS A 126 12.22 -5.58 -9.84
N ILE A 127 12.70 -5.41 -8.60
CA ILE A 127 12.68 -6.46 -7.57
C ILE A 127 11.53 -6.15 -6.62
N ILE A 128 10.64 -7.10 -6.43
CA ILE A 128 9.47 -6.97 -5.57
C ILE A 128 9.58 -7.99 -4.43
N ILE A 129 9.44 -7.53 -3.20
CA ILE A 129 9.51 -8.38 -2.02
C ILE A 129 8.13 -8.47 -1.39
N LEU A 130 7.59 -9.69 -1.37
CA LEU A 130 6.28 -10.03 -0.80
C LEU A 130 6.45 -10.94 0.42
N GLY A 131 5.46 -10.93 1.34
CA GLY A 131 5.48 -11.78 2.53
C GLY A 131 4.34 -11.47 3.50
N GLY A 132 4.35 -12.14 4.65
CA GLY A 132 3.32 -12.00 5.67
C GLY A 132 2.11 -12.91 5.45
N ASN A 133 1.11 -12.81 6.32
CA ASN A 133 -0.10 -13.62 6.25
C ASN A 133 -1.14 -12.95 5.33
N PRO A 134 -1.41 -13.49 4.12
CA PRO A 134 -2.36 -12.88 3.20
C PRO A 134 -3.79 -13.06 3.71
N LYS A 135 -4.56 -11.99 3.72
CA LYS A 135 -6.00 -12.02 4.07
C LYS A 135 -6.76 -12.96 3.15
N LYS A 136 -7.86 -13.53 3.64
CA LYS A 136 -8.78 -14.27 2.77
C LYS A 136 -9.32 -13.33 1.70
N SER A 137 -9.28 -13.76 0.45
CA SER A 137 -9.77 -13.00 -0.70
C SER A 137 -10.51 -13.94 -1.63
N ASN A 138 -11.59 -13.45 -2.20
CA ASN A 138 -12.37 -14.15 -3.23
C ASN A 138 -11.87 -13.83 -4.65
N VAL A 139 -10.81 -13.02 -4.76
CA VAL A 139 -10.24 -12.66 -6.06
C VAL A 139 -9.55 -13.87 -6.65
N LYS A 140 -9.81 -14.13 -7.93
CA LYS A 140 -9.04 -15.05 -8.77
C LYS A 140 -7.58 -14.59 -8.76
N LYS A 141 -6.68 -15.24 -9.43
CA LYS A 141 -5.26 -14.90 -9.42
C LYS A 141 -4.99 -13.42 -9.73
N ASN A 142 -4.07 -12.83 -9.01
CA ASN A 142 -3.56 -11.49 -9.26
C ASN A 142 -2.38 -11.56 -10.23
N ILE A 143 -2.30 -10.67 -11.20
CA ILE A 143 -1.28 -10.69 -12.25
C ILE A 143 -0.14 -9.74 -11.89
N ILE A 144 1.10 -10.23 -11.90
CA ILE A 144 2.32 -9.40 -11.82
C ILE A 144 3.10 -9.52 -13.13
N LYS A 145 3.55 -8.37 -13.65
CA LYS A 145 4.23 -8.28 -14.94
C LYS A 145 5.66 -7.73 -14.80
N ASN A 146 6.57 -8.27 -15.64
CA ASN A 146 7.92 -7.72 -15.85
C ASN A 146 8.68 -7.44 -14.54
N SER A 147 8.74 -8.42 -13.65
CA SER A 147 9.36 -8.24 -12.33
C SER A 147 10.08 -9.49 -11.87
N LEU A 148 11.08 -9.30 -11.01
CA LEU A 148 11.62 -10.38 -10.18
C LEU A 148 10.92 -10.33 -8.82
N ILE A 149 10.26 -11.41 -8.43
CA ILE A 149 9.48 -11.49 -7.21
C ILE A 149 10.19 -12.38 -6.19
N LEU A 150 10.42 -11.86 -5.00
CA LEU A 150 11.01 -12.57 -3.88
C LEU A 150 9.93 -12.68 -2.79
N ILE A 151 9.55 -13.91 -2.42
CA ILE A 151 8.47 -14.16 -1.47
C ILE A 151 9.05 -14.84 -0.24
N PHE A 152 8.84 -14.27 0.95
CA PHE A 152 9.40 -14.80 2.19
C PHE A 152 8.33 -15.17 3.22
N GLY A 153 8.75 -16.02 4.16
CA GLY A 153 8.00 -16.35 5.36
C GLY A 153 7.18 -17.63 5.26
N PRO A 154 6.49 -18.01 6.34
CA PRO A 154 5.74 -19.26 6.43
C PRO A 154 4.60 -19.34 5.40
N ASN A 155 4.03 -18.22 5.02
CA ASN A 155 2.94 -18.16 4.06
C ASN A 155 3.37 -18.00 2.59
N ARG A 156 4.66 -18.11 2.27
CA ARG A 156 5.22 -17.89 0.92
C ARG A 156 4.52 -18.67 -0.19
N PHE A 157 4.22 -19.93 0.04
CA PHE A 157 3.51 -20.77 -0.96
C PHE A 157 2.04 -20.35 -1.13
N ARG A 158 1.41 -19.90 -0.05
CA ARG A 158 0.03 -19.42 -0.06
C ARG A 158 -0.10 -18.08 -0.82
N ILE A 159 0.91 -17.21 -0.71
CA ILE A 159 1.03 -15.98 -1.51
C ILE A 159 1.26 -16.36 -2.98
N ASN A 160 2.23 -17.23 -3.25
CA ASN A 160 2.61 -17.65 -4.60
C ASN A 160 1.41 -18.20 -5.39
N LYS A 161 0.60 -19.08 -4.78
CA LYS A 161 -0.60 -19.66 -5.41
C LYS A 161 -1.64 -18.62 -5.86
N ARG A 162 -1.57 -17.38 -5.36
CA ARG A 162 -2.52 -16.30 -5.67
C ARG A 162 -2.03 -15.34 -6.75
N ILE A 163 -0.85 -15.59 -7.29
CA ILE A 163 -0.21 -14.72 -8.27
C ILE A 163 -0.05 -15.48 -9.58
N GLU A 164 -0.35 -14.82 -10.66
CA GLU A 164 -0.01 -15.21 -12.02
C GLU A 164 1.12 -14.32 -12.52
N TYR A 165 2.14 -14.92 -13.08
CA TYR A 165 3.37 -14.25 -13.48
C TYR A 165 3.42 -14.13 -14.99
N ILE A 166 3.49 -12.89 -15.51
CA ILE A 166 3.69 -12.61 -16.93
C ILE A 166 5.06 -11.97 -17.12
N ASN A 167 5.94 -12.61 -17.87
CA ASN A 167 7.33 -12.17 -18.08
C ASN A 167 8.05 -11.86 -16.74
N SER A 168 7.77 -12.67 -15.72
CA SER A 168 8.25 -12.47 -14.35
C SER A 168 8.83 -13.77 -13.80
N LYS A 169 9.88 -13.65 -12.99
CA LYS A 169 10.47 -14.78 -12.25
C LYS A 169 10.16 -14.63 -10.77
N PHE A 170 10.06 -15.74 -10.05
CA PHE A 170 9.89 -15.70 -8.60
C PHE A 170 10.81 -16.68 -7.89
N PHE A 171 11.17 -16.34 -6.65
CA PHE A 171 11.87 -17.19 -5.70
C PHE A 171 11.18 -17.12 -4.34
N THR A 172 11.26 -18.20 -3.57
CA THR A 172 10.67 -18.28 -2.24
C THR A 172 11.73 -18.55 -1.17
N PHE A 173 11.60 -17.90 -0.02
CA PHE A 173 12.54 -17.95 1.09
C PHE A 173 11.82 -18.26 2.40
N VAL A 174 12.49 -18.97 3.30
CA VAL A 174 11.93 -19.30 4.63
C VAL A 174 11.72 -18.01 5.45
N ASP A 175 12.68 -17.10 5.37
CA ASP A 175 12.72 -15.87 6.13
C ASP A 175 13.36 -14.72 5.34
N LEU A 176 13.37 -13.55 5.97
CA LEU A 176 13.92 -12.33 5.36
C LEU A 176 15.46 -12.40 5.25
N GLU A 177 16.15 -13.07 6.18
CA GLU A 177 17.61 -13.15 6.17
C GLU A 177 18.12 -13.94 4.95
N ASN A 178 17.52 -15.10 4.68
CA ASN A 178 17.86 -15.90 3.50
C ASN A 178 17.54 -15.16 2.20
N LEU A 179 16.43 -14.41 2.18
CA LEU A 179 16.11 -13.53 1.05
C LEU A 179 17.21 -12.48 0.84
N PHE A 180 17.71 -11.84 1.89
CA PHE A 180 18.73 -10.80 1.77
C PHE A 180 20.09 -11.33 1.36
N LYS A 181 20.47 -12.55 1.77
CA LYS A 181 21.67 -13.24 1.25
C LYS A 181 21.60 -13.39 -0.26
N PHE A 182 20.46 -13.80 -0.79
CA PHE A 182 20.22 -13.91 -2.23
C PHE A 182 20.16 -12.53 -2.91
N LEU A 183 19.42 -11.58 -2.33
CA LEU A 183 19.26 -10.22 -2.85
C LEU A 183 20.61 -9.52 -3.04
N LYS A 184 21.54 -9.67 -2.09
CA LYS A 184 22.89 -9.12 -2.19
C LYS A 184 23.61 -9.61 -3.46
N VAL A 185 23.52 -10.90 -3.76
CA VAL A 185 24.17 -11.48 -4.94
C VAL A 185 23.61 -10.87 -6.22
N ILE A 186 22.28 -10.87 -6.38
CA ILE A 186 21.64 -10.43 -7.63
C ILE A 186 21.78 -8.92 -7.89
N VAL A 187 21.79 -8.11 -6.83
CA VAL A 187 21.96 -6.65 -6.96
C VAL A 187 23.39 -6.30 -7.44
N HIS A 188 24.39 -7.06 -7.03
CA HIS A 188 25.77 -6.86 -7.51
C HIS A 188 26.00 -7.41 -8.92
N GLN A 189 25.22 -8.40 -9.36
CA GLN A 189 25.37 -9.01 -10.68
C GLN A 189 24.66 -8.25 -11.80
N SER A 190 23.68 -7.43 -11.49
CA SER A 190 22.83 -6.77 -12.49
C SER A 190 22.37 -5.41 -12.01
N LYS A 191 22.19 -4.47 -12.94
CA LYS A 191 21.55 -3.18 -12.65
C LYS A 191 20.06 -3.36 -12.44
N TRP A 192 19.52 -2.77 -11.39
CA TRP A 192 18.11 -2.76 -11.04
C TRP A 192 17.64 -1.32 -10.84
N ASP A 193 16.42 -1.02 -11.26
CA ASP A 193 15.86 0.32 -11.15
C ASP A 193 15.24 0.54 -9.76
N VAL A 194 14.61 -0.50 -9.21
CA VAL A 194 13.91 -0.41 -7.93
C VAL A 194 13.86 -1.74 -7.17
N ILE A 195 14.00 -1.65 -5.84
CA ILE A 195 13.60 -2.68 -4.88
C ILE A 195 12.40 -2.14 -4.13
N LEU A 196 11.24 -2.80 -4.28
CA LEU A 196 10.02 -2.47 -3.55
C LEU A 196 9.71 -3.54 -2.51
N PHE A 197 9.79 -3.18 -1.25
CA PHE A 197 9.29 -3.98 -0.14
C PHE A 197 7.82 -3.65 0.13
N SER A 198 6.89 -4.42 -0.45
CA SER A 198 5.45 -4.25 -0.28
C SER A 198 4.80 -5.60 0.03
N PRO A 199 4.92 -6.09 1.28
CA PRO A 199 4.65 -7.47 1.64
C PRO A 199 3.26 -7.99 1.26
N GLY A 200 2.22 -7.17 1.35
CA GLY A 200 0.87 -7.56 0.96
C GLY A 200 0.15 -8.50 1.93
N GLY A 201 0.79 -8.88 3.03
CA GLY A 201 0.23 -9.70 4.09
C GLY A 201 0.38 -9.05 5.46
N GLU A 202 -0.43 -9.49 6.43
CA GLU A 202 -0.27 -9.11 7.82
C GLU A 202 1.08 -9.58 8.35
N SER A 203 1.68 -8.82 9.27
CA SER A 203 3.06 -9.06 9.73
C SER A 203 3.17 -10.01 10.92
N PHE A 204 2.04 -10.34 11.56
CA PHE A 204 2.01 -11.07 12.83
C PHE A 204 2.49 -12.53 12.75
N ASP A 205 2.76 -13.02 11.55
CA ASP A 205 3.33 -14.36 11.33
C ASP A 205 4.82 -14.46 11.69
N GLN A 206 5.56 -13.35 11.65
CA GLN A 206 7.00 -13.30 11.96
C GLN A 206 7.43 -12.06 12.74
N PHE A 207 6.58 -11.03 12.82
CA PHE A 207 6.94 -9.73 13.40
C PHE A 207 5.86 -9.27 14.37
N LYS A 208 6.25 -8.44 15.32
CA LYS A 208 5.32 -7.83 16.28
C LYS A 208 4.22 -7.02 15.59
N ASP A 209 4.59 -6.26 14.57
CA ASP A 209 3.70 -5.44 13.76
C ASP A 209 4.40 -5.05 12.45
N TYR A 210 3.70 -4.29 11.58
CA TYR A 210 4.26 -3.82 10.31
C TYR A 210 5.43 -2.84 10.50
N SER A 211 5.46 -2.10 11.59
CA SER A 211 6.53 -1.15 11.89
C SER A 211 7.81 -1.89 12.26
N HIS A 212 7.70 -2.92 13.10
CA HIS A 212 8.82 -3.83 13.40
C HIS A 212 9.34 -4.49 12.11
N ARG A 213 8.46 -5.03 11.26
CA ARG A 213 8.85 -5.60 9.97
C ARG A 213 9.58 -4.60 9.07
N GLY A 214 9.09 -3.36 9.03
CA GLY A 214 9.71 -2.28 8.26
C GLY A 214 11.10 -1.90 8.79
N LYS A 215 11.28 -1.83 10.11
CA LYS A 215 12.59 -1.58 10.74
C LYS A 215 13.58 -2.70 10.45
N VAL A 216 13.14 -3.96 10.53
CA VAL A 216 13.98 -5.12 10.22
C VAL A 216 14.44 -5.07 8.76
N PHE A 217 13.55 -4.75 7.83
CA PHE A 217 13.92 -4.54 6.42
C PHE A 217 14.99 -3.45 6.27
N ASN A 218 14.79 -2.27 6.86
CA ASN A 218 15.78 -1.17 6.79
C ASN A 218 17.14 -1.58 7.38
N ASN A 219 17.14 -2.33 8.47
CA ASN A 219 18.36 -2.84 9.08
C ASN A 219 19.09 -3.82 8.15
N TYR A 220 18.37 -4.68 7.44
CA TYR A 220 18.98 -5.60 6.47
C TYR A 220 19.55 -4.86 5.25
N ILE A 221 18.89 -3.82 4.73
CA ILE A 221 19.47 -2.97 3.67
C ILE A 221 20.85 -2.47 4.11
N LYS A 222 20.96 -1.93 5.32
CA LYS A 222 22.25 -1.44 5.89
C LYS A 222 23.25 -2.58 6.11
N LYS A 223 22.84 -3.68 6.76
CA LYS A 223 23.68 -4.84 7.07
C LYS A 223 24.32 -5.46 5.82
N PHE A 224 23.56 -5.60 4.77
CA PHE A 224 23.98 -6.25 3.53
C PHE A 224 24.59 -5.28 2.51
N LYS A 225 24.58 -3.97 2.81
CA LYS A 225 25.09 -2.90 1.93
C LYS A 225 24.47 -2.97 0.52
N ILE A 226 23.17 -3.02 0.49
CA ILE A 226 22.37 -3.05 -0.74
C ILE A 226 22.03 -1.62 -1.18
#